data_d0abd807c685d76bcf0df5e8928f73f6
#
_entry.id   d0abd807c685d76bcf0df5e8928f73f6
#
_cell.length_a   1.000
_cell.length_b   1.000
_cell.length_c   1.000
_cell.angle_alpha   90.00
_cell.angle_beta   90.00
_cell.angle_gamma   90.00
#
_symmetry.space_group_name_H-M   'P 1'
#
loop_
_entity.id
_entity.type
_entity.pdbx_description
1 polymer ?
#
loop_
_entity_poly.entity_id
_entity_poly.type
_entity_poly.pdbx_seq_one_letter_code
_entity_poly.pdbx_strand_id
1 'polypeptide(L)'
;MRLDRDAAGNLSNVAAETAIGWLQDAGQYSAERGLLWQQYARSQSLRANRPLWADITVALAEQDTASTGALLETFGERLPRYDRINAAAAVQDVRLAQTTAFESQNDQPDDAPLHLQLTENLLAFSDHAGPQVEARKLGDLEETEATAQWHMALSPRLSMDLSLTRIHRTAGLSTQLSNPSQERGVKVDLRWQEQDTTTTLHLARRESLTSYTPVQLEHEWRLDNRLTLRMDIGMQLPTQESTVLRMAGMKDRAGISLRYQISRLDQITMEHWRDNYRLQTGGALGTGRHSSLTYTHTYRVEAPSLEFGAFWSQHAYDRRDPGELSGSDLAFTQYLPPSVDRVGDTYFLPENFSFYGLQISTNTRFERDYTRTLQPFGSIARTWHSRQGPGYSLRLGLAGSVLGGDHLNLGWSLGKGGTLTQGLTREIQLRYRKHF
;
A
#
# COMPACT_ATOMS: atom_id res chain seq x y z
N MET A 1 20.81 -11.64 36.62
CA MET A 1 20.85 -13.08 36.32
C MET A 1 22.28 -13.48 35.98
N ARG A 2 22.91 -14.43 36.71
CA ARG A 2 24.19 -14.99 36.31
C ARG A 2 23.91 -16.16 35.37
N LEU A 3 24.26 -16.00 34.11
CA LEU A 3 24.14 -17.06 33.10
C LEU A 3 25.38 -17.95 33.19
N ASP A 4 25.17 -19.26 33.18
CA ASP A 4 26.24 -20.26 33.20
C ASP A 4 27.11 -20.15 31.93
N ARG A 5 28.45 -20.19 32.16
CA ARG A 5 29.43 -20.03 31.06
C ARG A 5 30.45 -21.16 31.14
N ASP A 6 30.90 -21.58 29.97
CA ASP A 6 32.00 -22.53 29.83
C ASP A 6 33.38 -21.88 30.18
N ALA A 7 34.42 -22.69 30.17
CA ALA A 7 35.80 -22.23 30.46
C ALA A 7 36.31 -21.17 29.44
N ALA A 8 35.73 -21.10 28.26
CA ALA A 8 36.03 -20.12 27.24
C ALA A 8 35.16 -18.85 27.35
N GLY A 9 34.30 -18.75 28.37
CA GLY A 9 33.40 -17.62 28.61
C GLY A 9 32.12 -17.63 27.77
N ASN A 10 31.84 -18.70 27.02
CA ASN A 10 30.62 -18.83 26.22
C ASN A 10 29.45 -19.26 27.10
N LEU A 11 28.23 -18.87 26.72
CA LEU A 11 27.03 -19.36 27.39
C LEU A 11 26.87 -20.88 27.17
N SER A 12 26.50 -21.62 28.20
CA SER A 12 26.03 -23.00 28.05
C SER A 12 24.74 -23.00 27.19
N ASN A 13 24.40 -24.14 26.57
CA ASN A 13 23.20 -24.23 25.74
C ASN A 13 21.93 -23.82 26.50
N VAL A 14 21.80 -24.29 27.75
CA VAL A 14 20.67 -23.95 28.61
C VAL A 14 20.64 -22.45 28.94
N ALA A 15 21.79 -21.87 29.26
CA ALA A 15 21.88 -20.44 29.54
C ALA A 15 21.58 -19.58 28.30
N ALA A 16 21.98 -20.06 27.13
CA ALA A 16 21.70 -19.38 25.86
C ALA A 16 20.22 -19.44 25.51
N GLU A 17 19.58 -20.62 25.61
CA GLU A 17 18.13 -20.76 25.41
C GLU A 17 17.31 -19.89 26.39
N THR A 18 17.72 -19.84 27.65
CA THR A 18 17.11 -18.97 28.65
C THR A 18 17.27 -17.50 28.31
N ALA A 19 18.44 -17.10 27.83
CA ALA A 19 18.69 -15.71 27.42
C ALA A 19 17.86 -15.33 26.14
N ILE A 20 17.75 -16.26 25.21
CA ILE A 20 16.92 -16.10 24.02
C ILE A 20 15.46 -15.90 24.43
N GLY A 21 14.89 -16.79 25.24
CA GLY A 21 13.51 -16.65 25.73
C GLY A 21 13.27 -15.33 26.47
N TRP A 22 14.22 -14.90 27.31
CA TRP A 22 14.12 -13.62 28.00
C TRP A 22 14.15 -12.41 27.04
N LEU A 23 15.00 -12.45 26.00
CA LEU A 23 15.04 -11.40 24.97
C LEU A 23 13.76 -11.36 24.16
N GLN A 24 13.19 -12.51 23.84
CA GLN A 24 11.90 -12.65 23.16
C GLN A 24 10.75 -12.06 23.98
N ASP A 25 10.66 -12.42 25.28
CA ASP A 25 9.67 -11.89 26.20
C ASP A 25 9.78 -10.37 26.38
N ALA A 26 11.01 -9.85 26.30
CA ALA A 26 11.30 -8.42 26.35
C ALA A 26 11.09 -7.70 25.00
N GLY A 27 10.73 -8.41 23.92
CA GLY A 27 10.56 -7.86 22.57
C GLY A 27 11.86 -7.37 21.94
N GLN A 28 13.02 -7.84 22.41
CA GLN A 28 14.34 -7.40 21.93
C GLN A 28 14.88 -8.30 20.81
N TYR A 29 14.11 -8.43 19.72
CA TYR A 29 14.39 -9.35 18.61
C TYR A 29 15.74 -9.13 17.93
N SER A 30 16.22 -7.90 17.82
CA SER A 30 17.55 -7.62 17.24
C SER A 30 18.68 -8.20 18.10
N ALA A 31 18.56 -8.11 19.44
CA ALA A 31 19.52 -8.69 20.36
C ALA A 31 19.43 -10.23 20.37
N GLU A 32 18.22 -10.76 20.34
CA GLU A 32 17.94 -12.19 20.20
C GLU A 32 18.59 -12.77 18.94
N ARG A 33 18.41 -12.12 17.79
CA ARG A 33 19.08 -12.49 16.54
C ARG A 33 20.61 -12.49 16.68
N GLY A 34 21.18 -11.45 17.27
CA GLY A 34 22.61 -11.38 17.49
C GLY A 34 23.13 -12.56 18.33
N LEU A 35 22.36 -12.96 19.34
CA LEU A 35 22.69 -14.11 20.18
C LEU A 35 22.56 -15.44 19.42
N LEU A 36 21.50 -15.63 18.59
CA LEU A 36 21.34 -16.80 17.74
C LEU A 36 22.51 -16.94 16.74
N TRP A 37 22.88 -15.87 16.08
CA TRP A 37 24.02 -15.86 15.15
C TRP A 37 25.35 -16.20 15.88
N GLN A 38 25.52 -15.65 17.05
CA GLN A 38 26.71 -15.95 17.87
C GLN A 38 26.78 -17.45 18.27
N GLN A 39 25.63 -18.07 18.55
CA GLN A 39 25.57 -19.51 18.82
C GLN A 39 25.90 -20.33 17.56
N TYR A 40 25.33 -19.98 16.41
CA TYR A 40 25.61 -20.70 15.15
C TYR A 40 27.06 -20.58 14.71
N ALA A 41 27.65 -19.39 14.83
CA ALA A 41 29.04 -19.15 14.47
C ALA A 41 30.01 -19.97 15.37
N ARG A 42 29.63 -20.27 16.62
CA ARG A 42 30.43 -21.05 17.57
C ARG A 42 30.25 -22.55 17.47
N SER A 43 29.10 -22.99 16.97
CA SER A 43 28.85 -24.41 16.77
C SER A 43 29.56 -24.89 15.50
N GLN A 44 30.72 -25.51 15.68
CA GLN A 44 31.50 -26.12 14.59
C GLN A 44 30.88 -27.40 14.04
N SER A 45 29.74 -27.86 14.54
CA SER A 45 29.11 -29.09 14.12
C SER A 45 27.79 -28.78 13.37
N LEU A 46 27.56 -29.49 12.27
CA LEU A 46 26.28 -29.54 11.54
C LEU A 46 25.08 -30.02 12.38
N ARG A 47 25.33 -30.46 13.62
CA ARG A 47 24.35 -30.92 14.61
C ARG A 47 24.09 -29.90 15.73
N ALA A 48 24.40 -28.63 15.51
CA ALA A 48 24.03 -27.59 16.46
C ALA A 48 22.52 -27.65 16.71
N ASN A 49 22.12 -27.66 17.97
CA ASN A 49 20.71 -27.58 18.32
C ASN A 49 20.20 -26.20 17.93
N ARG A 50 19.50 -26.14 16.80
CA ARG A 50 18.94 -24.91 16.27
C ARG A 50 17.57 -24.67 16.90
N PRO A 51 17.39 -23.61 17.71
CA PRO A 51 16.11 -23.30 18.33
C PRO A 51 15.17 -22.72 17.26
N LEU A 52 14.54 -23.59 16.47
CA LEU A 52 13.65 -23.20 15.36
C LEU A 52 12.52 -22.28 15.80
N TRP A 53 12.04 -22.45 17.05
CA TRP A 53 11.04 -21.57 17.65
C TRP A 53 11.53 -20.11 17.76
N ALA A 54 12.78 -19.90 18.11
CA ALA A 54 13.35 -18.57 18.20
C ALA A 54 13.65 -17.96 16.82
N ASP A 55 14.21 -18.77 15.90
CA ASP A 55 14.48 -18.33 14.53
C ASP A 55 13.20 -17.84 13.83
N ILE A 56 12.11 -18.61 13.93
CA ILE A 56 10.86 -18.25 13.27
C ILE A 56 10.18 -17.06 13.96
N THR A 57 10.22 -16.97 15.29
CA THR A 57 9.66 -15.83 16.02
C THR A 57 10.37 -14.53 15.65
N VAL A 58 11.71 -14.54 15.59
CA VAL A 58 12.48 -13.36 15.15
C VAL A 58 12.14 -12.99 13.70
N ALA A 59 12.07 -13.97 12.79
CA ALA A 59 11.74 -13.71 11.40
C ALA A 59 10.34 -13.10 11.24
N LEU A 60 9.35 -13.61 11.97
CA LEU A 60 7.98 -13.08 11.98
C LEU A 60 7.91 -11.68 12.59
N ALA A 61 8.55 -11.46 13.74
CA ALA A 61 8.55 -10.17 14.43
C ALA A 61 9.20 -9.06 13.59
N GLU A 62 10.23 -9.39 12.82
CA GLU A 62 10.90 -8.45 11.92
C GLU A 62 10.30 -8.41 10.51
N GLN A 63 9.18 -9.12 10.28
CA GLN A 63 8.50 -9.22 8.99
C GLN A 63 9.43 -9.65 7.83
N ASP A 64 10.44 -10.48 8.16
CA ASP A 64 11.36 -11.05 7.18
C ASP A 64 10.70 -12.22 6.46
N THR A 65 9.89 -11.93 5.46
CA THR A 65 9.16 -12.93 4.67
C THR A 65 10.10 -13.92 3.96
N ALA A 66 11.30 -13.48 3.60
CA ALA A 66 12.31 -14.32 2.98
C ALA A 66 12.82 -15.42 3.91
N SER A 67 13.28 -15.03 5.12
CA SER A 67 13.70 -16.00 6.14
C SER A 67 12.55 -16.85 6.64
N THR A 68 11.35 -16.28 6.79
CA THR A 68 10.14 -17.01 7.17
C THR A 68 9.80 -18.09 6.15
N GLY A 69 9.81 -17.76 4.85
CA GLY A 69 9.56 -18.72 3.77
C GLY A 69 10.59 -19.84 3.74
N ALA A 70 11.89 -19.50 3.84
CA ALA A 70 12.97 -20.49 3.86
C ALA A 70 12.87 -21.44 5.07
N LEU A 71 12.49 -20.93 6.26
CA LEU A 71 12.28 -21.74 7.45
C LEU A 71 11.05 -22.64 7.29
N LEU A 72 9.97 -22.13 6.74
CA LEU A 72 8.74 -22.87 6.48
C LEU A 72 8.97 -24.02 5.49
N GLU A 73 9.67 -23.74 4.38
CA GLU A 73 9.99 -24.73 3.35
C GLU A 73 10.93 -25.82 3.87
N THR A 74 11.97 -25.43 4.63
CA THR A 74 13.01 -26.36 5.08
C THR A 74 12.61 -27.15 6.32
N PHE A 75 11.87 -26.54 7.25
CA PHE A 75 11.60 -27.06 8.58
C PHE A 75 10.12 -27.07 8.95
N GLY A 76 9.20 -26.85 8.02
CA GLY A 76 7.78 -26.61 8.28
C GLY A 76 7.12 -27.55 9.27
N GLU A 77 7.38 -28.88 9.16
CA GLU A 77 6.82 -29.86 10.08
C GLU A 77 7.48 -29.88 11.47
N ARG A 78 8.64 -29.27 11.61
CA ARG A 78 9.40 -29.16 12.86
C ARG A 78 9.18 -27.85 13.57
N LEU A 79 8.56 -26.87 12.92
CA LEU A 79 8.19 -25.61 13.53
C LEU A 79 7.08 -25.83 14.58
N PRO A 80 7.07 -25.05 15.66
CA PRO A 80 5.94 -25.02 16.56
C PRO A 80 4.64 -24.73 15.81
N ARG A 81 3.55 -25.36 16.21
CA ARG A 81 2.25 -25.30 15.52
C ARG A 81 1.77 -23.88 15.24
N TYR A 82 1.76 -23.04 16.24
CA TYR A 82 1.32 -21.65 16.10
C TYR A 82 2.23 -20.85 15.17
N ASP A 83 3.53 -21.08 15.25
CA ASP A 83 4.51 -20.39 14.40
C ASP A 83 4.41 -20.83 12.95
N ARG A 84 4.11 -22.11 12.71
CA ARG A 84 3.87 -22.64 11.35
C ARG A 84 2.68 -21.95 10.69
N ILE A 85 1.58 -21.77 11.44
CA ILE A 85 0.38 -21.08 10.94
C ILE A 85 0.72 -19.62 10.65
N ASN A 86 1.37 -18.92 11.58
CA ASN A 86 1.76 -17.53 11.42
C ASN A 86 2.75 -17.35 10.25
N ALA A 87 3.70 -18.27 10.10
CA ALA A 87 4.66 -18.25 9.01
C ALA A 87 3.97 -18.42 7.64
N ALA A 88 3.06 -19.37 7.53
CA ALA A 88 2.29 -19.57 6.31
C ALA A 88 1.44 -18.33 5.96
N ALA A 89 0.80 -17.72 6.94
CA ALA A 89 0.06 -16.47 6.76
C ALA A 89 0.98 -15.31 6.33
N ALA A 90 2.15 -15.17 6.95
CA ALA A 90 3.11 -14.11 6.64
C ALA A 90 3.69 -14.20 5.22
N VAL A 91 3.88 -15.41 4.69
CA VAL A 91 4.32 -15.63 3.31
C VAL A 91 3.15 -15.72 2.32
N GLN A 92 1.93 -15.43 2.78
CA GLN A 92 0.70 -15.47 1.96
C GLN A 92 0.34 -16.86 1.41
N ASP A 93 0.83 -17.92 2.01
CA ASP A 93 0.31 -19.27 1.77
C ASP A 93 -0.95 -19.51 2.59
N VAL A 94 -2.03 -18.83 2.15
CA VAL A 94 -3.34 -18.85 2.80
C VAL A 94 -3.86 -20.28 3.00
N ARG A 95 -3.65 -21.13 1.99
CA ARG A 95 -4.12 -22.52 2.03
C ARG A 95 -3.44 -23.28 3.15
N LEU A 96 -2.11 -23.20 3.23
CA LEU A 96 -1.35 -23.88 4.29
C LEU A 96 -1.72 -23.33 5.66
N ALA A 97 -1.84 -22.00 5.81
CA ALA A 97 -2.22 -21.35 7.06
C ALA A 97 -3.59 -21.83 7.57
N GLN A 98 -4.61 -21.79 6.71
CA GLN A 98 -5.97 -22.18 7.07
C GLN A 98 -6.07 -23.71 7.32
N THR A 99 -5.48 -24.54 6.44
CA THR A 99 -5.50 -25.99 6.61
C THR A 99 -4.82 -26.41 7.91
N THR A 100 -3.61 -25.87 8.17
CA THR A 100 -2.87 -26.20 9.41
C THR A 100 -3.61 -25.71 10.65
N ALA A 101 -4.20 -24.52 10.62
CA ALA A 101 -4.99 -24.00 11.74
C ALA A 101 -6.26 -24.83 11.99
N PHE A 102 -6.98 -25.20 10.93
CA PHE A 102 -8.20 -26.02 11.03
C PHE A 102 -7.90 -27.44 11.55
N GLU A 103 -6.90 -28.12 10.98
CA GLU A 103 -6.47 -29.44 11.44
C GLU A 103 -6.02 -29.40 12.90
N SER A 104 -5.23 -28.41 13.27
CA SER A 104 -4.75 -28.21 14.63
C SER A 104 -5.90 -27.95 15.61
N GLN A 105 -6.92 -27.17 15.22
CA GLN A 105 -8.11 -26.94 16.04
C GLN A 105 -8.97 -28.18 16.18
N ASN A 106 -9.02 -29.04 15.14
CA ASN A 106 -9.71 -30.30 15.23
C ASN A 106 -9.05 -31.27 16.21
N ASP A 107 -7.71 -31.27 16.29
CA ASP A 107 -6.95 -32.05 17.24
C ASP A 107 -7.05 -31.52 18.68
N GLN A 108 -7.21 -30.20 18.85
CA GLN A 108 -7.30 -29.52 20.14
C GLN A 108 -8.47 -28.52 20.15
N PRO A 109 -9.71 -29.00 20.29
CA PRO A 109 -10.92 -28.14 20.19
C PRO A 109 -10.99 -27.05 21.27
N ASP A 110 -10.42 -27.28 22.45
CA ASP A 110 -10.45 -26.38 23.59
C ASP A 110 -9.33 -25.34 23.60
N ASP A 111 -8.46 -25.35 22.56
CA ASP A 111 -7.35 -24.41 22.44
C ASP A 111 -7.84 -23.03 21.96
N ALA A 112 -8.11 -22.13 22.89
CA ALA A 112 -8.61 -20.80 22.61
C ALA A 112 -7.64 -19.90 21.80
N PRO A 113 -6.32 -19.88 22.08
CA PRO A 113 -5.33 -19.22 21.22
C PRO A 113 -5.34 -19.71 19.78
N LEU A 114 -5.46 -21.01 19.56
CA LEU A 114 -5.52 -21.61 18.24
C LEU A 114 -6.81 -21.22 17.50
N HIS A 115 -7.94 -21.24 18.20
CA HIS A 115 -9.23 -20.76 17.66
C HIS A 115 -9.14 -19.30 17.26
N LEU A 116 -8.48 -18.47 18.06
CA LEU A 116 -8.26 -17.08 17.76
C LEU A 116 -7.45 -16.91 16.46
N GLN A 117 -6.33 -17.64 16.35
CA GLN A 117 -5.45 -17.61 15.18
C GLN A 117 -6.18 -18.07 13.92
N LEU A 118 -6.98 -19.13 14.00
CA LEU A 118 -7.84 -19.57 12.89
C LEU A 118 -8.82 -18.47 12.46
N THR A 119 -9.49 -17.83 13.43
CA THR A 119 -10.45 -16.76 13.16
C THR A 119 -9.75 -15.56 12.50
N GLU A 120 -8.59 -15.15 12.97
CA GLU A 120 -7.83 -14.04 12.39
C GLU A 120 -7.38 -14.35 10.95
N ASN A 121 -6.93 -15.57 10.68
CA ASN A 121 -6.58 -16.01 9.31
C ASN A 121 -7.82 -16.03 8.40
N LEU A 122 -8.96 -16.49 8.88
CA LEU A 122 -10.21 -16.47 8.11
C LEU A 122 -10.65 -15.04 7.80
N LEU A 123 -10.58 -14.12 8.77
CA LEU A 123 -10.95 -12.72 8.59
C LEU A 123 -10.00 -11.98 7.62
N ALA A 124 -8.71 -12.29 7.64
CA ALA A 124 -7.73 -11.68 6.75
C ALA A 124 -8.00 -11.96 5.26
N PHE A 125 -8.59 -13.14 4.97
CA PHE A 125 -8.82 -13.62 3.60
C PHE A 125 -10.30 -13.83 3.26
N SER A 126 -11.21 -13.49 4.18
CA SER A 126 -12.65 -13.68 3.99
C SER A 126 -13.24 -12.64 3.04
N ASP A 127 -14.38 -13.00 2.50
CA ASP A 127 -15.24 -12.07 1.81
C ASP A 127 -15.61 -10.91 2.73
N HIS A 128 -15.69 -9.72 2.17
CA HIS A 128 -16.08 -8.55 2.93
C HIS A 128 -16.79 -7.51 2.06
N ALA A 129 -17.60 -6.70 2.68
CA ALA A 129 -18.25 -5.58 2.01
C ALA A 129 -18.31 -4.36 2.95
N GLY A 130 -18.40 -3.18 2.35
CA GLY A 130 -18.62 -1.98 3.12
C GLY A 130 -18.50 -0.68 2.36
N PRO A 131 -18.92 0.42 2.98
CA PRO A 131 -18.79 1.75 2.42
C PRO A 131 -17.42 2.36 2.68
N GLN A 132 -17.02 3.23 1.75
CA GLN A 132 -15.96 4.20 1.93
C GLN A 132 -16.50 5.57 1.56
N VAL A 133 -16.23 6.56 2.39
CA VAL A 133 -16.54 7.96 2.11
C VAL A 133 -15.27 8.77 2.28
N GLU A 134 -15.01 9.62 1.30
CA GLU A 134 -13.84 10.49 1.30
C GLU A 134 -14.26 11.89 0.91
N ALA A 135 -13.95 12.87 1.76
CA ALA A 135 -14.15 14.28 1.49
C ALA A 135 -12.81 14.98 1.37
N ARG A 136 -12.56 15.61 0.22
CA ARG A 136 -11.31 16.30 -0.11
C ARG A 136 -11.54 17.75 -0.43
N LYS A 137 -10.61 18.58 0.01
CA LYS A 137 -10.46 19.96 -0.46
C LYS A 137 -9.09 20.12 -1.08
N LEU A 138 -9.04 20.39 -2.38
CA LEU A 138 -7.84 20.53 -3.20
C LEU A 138 -7.76 21.97 -3.70
N GLY A 139 -7.20 22.89 -2.89
CA GLY A 139 -7.32 24.30 -3.16
C GLY A 139 -8.78 24.74 -3.04
N ASP A 140 -9.36 25.19 -4.15
CA ASP A 140 -10.77 25.63 -4.23
C ASP A 140 -11.74 24.53 -4.68
N LEU A 141 -11.23 23.38 -5.14
CA LEU A 141 -12.06 22.23 -5.49
C LEU A 141 -12.41 21.44 -4.23
N GLU A 142 -13.70 21.28 -3.99
CA GLU A 142 -14.23 20.37 -2.96
C GLU A 142 -14.83 19.15 -3.64
N GLU A 143 -14.43 17.95 -3.16
CA GLU A 143 -14.86 16.68 -3.72
C GLU A 143 -15.29 15.76 -2.59
N THR A 144 -16.45 15.14 -2.77
CA THR A 144 -16.95 14.07 -1.90
C THR A 144 -17.13 12.82 -2.75
N GLU A 145 -16.43 11.77 -2.40
CA GLU A 145 -16.48 10.46 -3.02
C GLU A 145 -17.14 9.46 -2.07
N ALA A 146 -18.16 8.76 -2.53
CA ALA A 146 -18.80 7.67 -1.82
C ALA A 146 -18.65 6.40 -2.66
N THR A 147 -18.10 5.33 -2.07
CA THR A 147 -17.87 4.06 -2.72
C THR A 147 -18.44 2.92 -1.88
N ALA A 148 -19.21 2.04 -2.48
CA ALA A 148 -19.56 0.75 -1.92
C ALA A 148 -18.65 -0.31 -2.51
N GLN A 149 -18.04 -1.13 -1.67
CA GLN A 149 -17.03 -2.13 -2.07
C GLN A 149 -17.47 -3.52 -1.61
N TRP A 150 -17.21 -4.52 -2.44
CA TRP A 150 -17.36 -5.94 -2.15
C TRP A 150 -16.11 -6.67 -2.60
N HIS A 151 -15.54 -7.44 -1.71
CA HIS A 151 -14.45 -8.36 -2.00
C HIS A 151 -14.99 -9.78 -1.92
N MET A 152 -14.65 -10.61 -2.91
CA MET A 152 -15.06 -12.02 -3.00
C MET A 152 -13.85 -12.88 -3.34
N ALA A 153 -13.57 -13.87 -2.52
CA ALA A 153 -12.59 -14.91 -2.79
C ALA A 153 -13.24 -16.02 -3.64
N LEU A 154 -13.07 -15.95 -4.97
CA LEU A 154 -13.65 -16.92 -5.90
C LEU A 154 -12.95 -18.28 -5.84
N SER A 155 -11.66 -18.29 -5.50
CA SER A 155 -10.84 -19.47 -5.26
C SER A 155 -9.60 -19.08 -4.43
N PRO A 156 -8.79 -20.03 -3.94
CA PRO A 156 -7.54 -19.72 -3.24
C PRO A 156 -6.55 -18.86 -4.04
N ARG A 157 -6.72 -18.76 -5.35
CA ARG A 157 -5.83 -18.00 -6.24
C ARG A 157 -6.53 -16.85 -6.96
N LEU A 158 -7.85 -16.81 -6.95
CA LEU A 158 -8.61 -15.82 -7.69
C LEU A 158 -9.54 -15.07 -6.74
N SER A 159 -9.41 -13.77 -6.68
CA SER A 159 -10.34 -12.88 -5.99
C SER A 159 -10.91 -11.82 -6.93
N MET A 160 -12.05 -11.29 -6.56
CA MET A 160 -12.75 -10.24 -7.28
C MET A 160 -13.14 -9.13 -6.31
N ASP A 161 -12.82 -7.89 -6.67
CA ASP A 161 -13.32 -6.70 -6.00
C ASP A 161 -14.31 -5.98 -6.92
N LEU A 162 -15.50 -5.71 -6.41
CA LEU A 162 -16.51 -4.89 -7.08
C LEU A 162 -16.64 -3.57 -6.33
N SER A 163 -16.61 -2.46 -7.05
CA SER A 163 -16.78 -1.11 -6.48
C SER A 163 -17.80 -0.30 -7.25
N LEU A 164 -18.71 0.35 -6.51
CA LEU A 164 -19.66 1.31 -7.03
C LEU A 164 -19.32 2.68 -6.45
N THR A 165 -18.92 3.62 -7.31
CA THR A 165 -18.42 4.92 -6.88
C THR A 165 -19.34 6.04 -7.37
N ARG A 166 -19.57 7.02 -6.50
CA ARG A 166 -20.22 8.29 -6.85
C ARG A 166 -19.36 9.44 -6.32
N ILE A 167 -18.99 10.36 -7.18
CA ILE A 167 -18.22 11.55 -6.85
C ILE A 167 -19.10 12.76 -7.07
N HIS A 168 -19.14 13.64 -6.08
CA HIS A 168 -19.76 14.96 -6.16
C HIS A 168 -18.68 16.02 -5.98
N ARG A 169 -18.60 16.97 -6.92
CA ARG A 169 -17.60 18.05 -6.92
C ARG A 169 -18.27 19.39 -6.92
N THR A 170 -17.76 20.30 -6.11
CA THR A 170 -18.09 21.73 -6.14
C THR A 170 -16.83 22.51 -6.45
N ALA A 171 -16.96 23.44 -7.39
CA ALA A 171 -15.87 24.32 -7.77
C ALA A 171 -16.12 25.73 -7.21
N GLY A 172 -15.09 26.32 -6.58
CA GLY A 172 -15.10 27.73 -6.21
C GLY A 172 -14.89 28.64 -7.43
N LEU A 173 -15.01 29.96 -7.23
CA LEU A 173 -14.84 30.96 -8.30
C LEU A 173 -13.46 30.94 -8.98
N SER A 174 -12.44 30.45 -8.28
CA SER A 174 -11.06 30.32 -8.77
C SER A 174 -10.76 28.99 -9.44
N THR A 175 -11.73 28.06 -9.50
CA THR A 175 -11.52 26.79 -10.21
C THR A 175 -11.60 27.00 -11.73
N GLN A 176 -10.89 26.13 -12.42
CA GLN A 176 -10.72 26.18 -13.86
C GLN A 176 -11.94 25.65 -14.65
N LEU A 177 -12.99 25.18 -13.97
CA LEU A 177 -14.23 24.69 -14.59
C LEU A 177 -15.46 25.29 -13.90
N SER A 178 -16.36 25.89 -14.71
CA SER A 178 -17.57 26.54 -14.20
C SER A 178 -18.67 25.56 -13.79
N ASN A 179 -18.69 24.38 -14.36
CA ASN A 179 -19.65 23.32 -14.06
C ASN A 179 -18.91 22.03 -13.72
N PRO A 180 -18.56 21.78 -12.45
CA PRO A 180 -17.92 20.56 -12.04
C PRO A 180 -18.86 19.37 -12.30
N SER A 181 -18.35 18.36 -12.96
CA SER A 181 -19.12 17.17 -13.25
C SER A 181 -19.37 16.33 -12.01
N GLN A 182 -20.56 15.77 -11.92
CA GLN A 182 -20.78 14.58 -11.08
C GLN A 182 -20.22 13.38 -11.82
N GLU A 183 -19.61 12.47 -11.09
CA GLU A 183 -19.07 11.26 -11.68
C GLU A 183 -19.68 10.04 -11.02
N ARG A 184 -19.96 9.02 -11.83
CA ARG A 184 -20.39 7.69 -11.39
C ARG A 184 -19.47 6.65 -11.99
N GLY A 185 -19.20 5.58 -11.25
CA GLY A 185 -18.33 4.52 -11.74
C GLY A 185 -18.72 3.18 -11.18
N VAL A 186 -18.51 2.17 -12.00
CA VAL A 186 -18.50 0.75 -11.59
C VAL A 186 -17.13 0.23 -11.96
N LYS A 187 -16.48 -0.46 -11.04
CA LYS A 187 -15.16 -1.06 -11.24
C LYS A 187 -15.18 -2.50 -10.77
N VAL A 188 -14.57 -3.37 -11.55
CA VAL A 188 -14.31 -4.78 -11.22
C VAL A 188 -12.80 -5.00 -11.33
N ASP A 189 -12.21 -5.50 -10.26
CA ASP A 189 -10.83 -5.91 -10.21
C ASP A 189 -10.78 -7.43 -10.07
N LEU A 190 -10.10 -8.10 -10.98
CA LEU A 190 -9.86 -9.54 -10.93
C LEU A 190 -8.38 -9.75 -10.61
N ARG A 191 -8.10 -10.37 -9.47
CA ARG A 191 -6.75 -10.66 -9.01
C ARG A 191 -6.48 -12.15 -9.05
N TRP A 192 -5.51 -12.54 -9.84
CA TRP A 192 -4.96 -13.88 -9.89
C TRP A 192 -3.62 -13.90 -9.17
N GLN A 193 -3.49 -14.74 -8.15
CA GLN A 193 -2.30 -14.84 -7.31
C GLN A 193 -1.71 -16.26 -7.40
N GLU A 194 -0.44 -16.36 -7.70
CA GLU A 194 0.39 -17.55 -7.59
C GLU A 194 1.54 -17.27 -6.60
N GLN A 195 2.38 -18.29 -6.37
CA GLN A 195 3.45 -18.20 -5.37
C GLN A 195 4.36 -16.97 -5.56
N ASP A 196 4.78 -16.72 -6.80
CA ASP A 196 5.74 -15.66 -7.13
C ASP A 196 5.16 -14.57 -8.04
N THR A 197 3.90 -14.68 -8.43
CA THR A 197 3.27 -13.71 -9.34
C THR A 197 1.89 -13.31 -8.87
N THR A 198 1.57 -12.05 -9.11
CA THR A 198 0.21 -11.52 -8.94
C THR A 198 -0.17 -10.75 -10.19
N THR A 199 -1.27 -11.13 -10.82
CA THR A 199 -1.83 -10.44 -11.98
C THR A 199 -3.16 -9.83 -11.59
N THR A 200 -3.35 -8.54 -11.81
CA THR A 200 -4.61 -7.85 -11.56
C THR A 200 -5.11 -7.20 -12.83
N LEU A 201 -6.33 -7.55 -13.24
CA LEU A 201 -7.06 -6.91 -14.32
C LEU A 201 -8.12 -5.98 -13.73
N HIS A 202 -8.02 -4.70 -14.04
CA HIS A 202 -8.97 -3.67 -13.66
C HIS A 202 -9.84 -3.31 -14.86
N LEU A 203 -11.13 -3.43 -14.69
CA LEU A 203 -12.14 -3.04 -15.68
C LEU A 203 -13.10 -2.05 -15.03
N ALA A 204 -13.32 -0.91 -15.64
CA ALA A 204 -14.27 0.04 -15.10
C ALA A 204 -15.13 0.67 -16.21
N ARG A 205 -16.30 1.13 -15.81
CA ARG A 205 -17.13 2.04 -16.59
C ARG A 205 -17.32 3.30 -15.77
N ARG A 206 -16.98 4.44 -16.34
CA ARG A 206 -17.11 5.75 -15.67
C ARG A 206 -17.95 6.69 -16.52
N GLU A 207 -18.78 7.47 -15.84
CA GLU A 207 -19.61 8.52 -16.43
C GLU A 207 -19.25 9.83 -15.73
N SER A 208 -18.63 10.73 -16.46
CA SER A 208 -18.21 12.06 -16.01
C SER A 208 -18.64 13.10 -17.04
N LEU A 209 -17.72 13.82 -17.72
CA LEU A 209 -18.08 14.64 -18.89
C LEU A 209 -18.57 13.77 -20.03
N THR A 210 -17.95 12.65 -20.25
CA THR A 210 -18.37 11.60 -21.17
C THR A 210 -18.32 10.24 -20.48
N SER A 211 -18.90 9.25 -21.14
CA SER A 211 -18.77 7.85 -20.72
C SER A 211 -17.49 7.25 -21.29
N TYR A 212 -16.65 6.65 -20.45
CA TYR A 212 -15.43 5.99 -20.86
C TYR A 212 -15.18 4.71 -20.06
N THR A 213 -14.29 3.85 -20.57
CA THR A 213 -14.06 2.52 -20.02
C THR A 213 -12.58 2.35 -19.71
N PRO A 214 -12.12 2.70 -18.50
CA PRO A 214 -10.76 2.41 -18.04
C PRO A 214 -10.51 0.90 -18.01
N VAL A 215 -9.36 0.51 -18.57
CA VAL A 215 -8.84 -0.85 -18.51
C VAL A 215 -7.38 -0.78 -18.08
N GLN A 216 -6.98 -1.57 -17.10
CA GLN A 216 -5.58 -1.64 -16.65
C GLN A 216 -5.21 -3.08 -16.32
N LEU A 217 -4.03 -3.48 -16.73
CA LEU A 217 -3.41 -4.74 -16.39
C LEU A 217 -2.15 -4.45 -15.58
N GLU A 218 -2.11 -5.01 -14.39
CA GLU A 218 -0.94 -5.00 -13.52
C GLU A 218 -0.41 -6.41 -13.37
N HIS A 219 0.90 -6.56 -13.50
CA HIS A 219 1.57 -7.83 -13.27
C HIS A 219 2.76 -7.60 -12.35
N GLU A 220 2.72 -8.23 -11.18
CA GLU A 220 3.80 -8.22 -10.21
C GLU A 220 4.48 -9.59 -10.21
N TRP A 221 5.80 -9.58 -10.28
CA TRP A 221 6.65 -10.76 -10.30
C TRP A 221 7.72 -10.65 -9.22
N ARG A 222 7.71 -11.58 -8.26
CA ARG A 222 8.77 -11.76 -7.28
C ARG A 222 9.88 -12.57 -7.92
N LEU A 223 10.93 -11.89 -8.38
CA LEU A 223 12.08 -12.49 -9.04
C LEU A 223 12.95 -13.29 -8.06
N ASP A 224 13.06 -12.78 -6.84
CA ASP A 224 13.64 -13.46 -5.70
C ASP A 224 13.08 -12.89 -4.38
N ASN A 225 13.61 -13.34 -3.25
CA ASN A 225 13.16 -12.92 -1.91
C ASN A 225 13.38 -11.41 -1.62
N ARG A 226 14.15 -10.72 -2.46
CA ARG A 226 14.51 -9.30 -2.27
C ARG A 226 14.04 -8.41 -3.40
N LEU A 227 13.75 -9.00 -4.56
CA LEU A 227 13.50 -8.25 -5.78
C LEU A 227 12.11 -8.54 -6.32
N THR A 228 11.29 -7.51 -6.38
CA THR A 228 9.96 -7.57 -6.98
C THR A 228 9.89 -6.59 -8.15
N LEU A 229 9.48 -7.08 -9.29
CA LEU A 229 9.22 -6.31 -10.50
C LEU A 229 7.71 -6.18 -10.70
N ARG A 230 7.20 -4.98 -10.96
CA ARG A 230 5.82 -4.75 -11.34
C ARG A 230 5.77 -4.01 -12.67
N MET A 231 4.90 -4.46 -13.54
CA MET A 231 4.57 -3.82 -14.81
C MET A 231 3.10 -3.40 -14.79
N ASP A 232 2.82 -2.27 -15.39
CA ASP A 232 1.48 -1.72 -15.45
C ASP A 232 1.21 -1.12 -16.84
N ILE A 233 0.10 -1.50 -17.44
CA ILE A 233 -0.37 -0.99 -18.71
C ILE A 233 -1.84 -0.65 -18.57
N GLY A 234 -2.22 0.56 -18.92
CA GLY A 234 -3.60 1.01 -18.80
C GLY A 234 -4.04 1.92 -19.93
N MET A 235 -5.31 1.87 -20.24
CA MET A 235 -5.98 2.68 -21.26
C MET A 235 -7.15 3.43 -20.64
N GLN A 236 -7.34 4.68 -21.05
CA GLN A 236 -8.42 5.54 -20.57
C GLN A 236 -8.47 5.69 -19.05
N LEU A 237 -7.33 5.63 -18.37
CA LEU A 237 -7.26 5.78 -16.91
C LEU A 237 -7.64 7.22 -16.50
N PRO A 238 -8.25 7.41 -15.32
CA PRO A 238 -8.48 8.73 -14.76
C PRO A 238 -7.17 9.45 -14.47
N THR A 239 -7.16 10.75 -14.63
CA THR A 239 -5.99 11.60 -14.41
C THR A 239 -6.05 12.30 -13.06
N GLN A 240 -4.90 12.70 -12.55
CA GLN A 240 -4.76 13.40 -11.26
C GLN A 240 -3.70 14.50 -11.28
N GLU A 241 -3.17 14.85 -12.45
CA GLU A 241 -2.03 15.76 -12.60
C GLU A 241 -2.41 17.23 -12.40
N SER A 242 -3.66 17.56 -12.66
CA SER A 242 -4.24 18.88 -12.36
C SER A 242 -5.72 18.75 -11.99
N THR A 243 -6.29 19.80 -11.38
CA THR A 243 -7.72 19.83 -11.03
C THR A 243 -8.61 19.72 -12.25
N VAL A 244 -8.22 20.32 -13.35
CA VAL A 244 -8.97 20.26 -14.64
C VAL A 244 -8.91 18.84 -15.21
N LEU A 245 -7.74 18.26 -15.29
CA LEU A 245 -7.59 16.89 -15.78
C LEU A 245 -8.30 15.88 -14.91
N ARG A 246 -8.28 16.05 -13.59
CA ARG A 246 -9.02 15.21 -12.65
C ARG A 246 -10.52 15.12 -12.99
N MET A 247 -11.10 16.18 -13.56
CA MET A 247 -12.51 16.23 -13.94
C MET A 247 -12.76 15.84 -15.40
N ALA A 248 -11.86 16.22 -16.30
CA ALA A 248 -12.09 16.17 -17.74
C ALA A 248 -11.12 15.29 -18.52
N GLY A 249 -10.06 14.86 -17.87
CA GLY A 249 -8.96 14.14 -18.51
C GLY A 249 -9.07 12.62 -18.41
N MET A 250 -8.36 11.98 -19.29
CA MET A 250 -8.01 10.57 -19.24
C MET A 250 -6.60 10.37 -19.77
N LYS A 251 -5.98 9.25 -19.44
CA LYS A 251 -4.63 8.91 -19.89
C LYS A 251 -4.47 7.43 -20.22
N ASP A 252 -3.56 7.16 -21.13
CA ASP A 252 -3.04 5.81 -21.35
C ASP A 252 -1.66 5.73 -20.71
N ARG A 253 -1.38 4.67 -19.98
CA ARG A 253 -0.16 4.48 -19.18
C ARG A 253 0.58 3.23 -19.56
N ALA A 254 1.90 3.30 -19.57
CA ALA A 254 2.79 2.16 -19.48
C ALA A 254 3.85 2.44 -18.43
N GLY A 255 4.03 1.51 -17.50
CA GLY A 255 4.88 1.70 -16.35
C GLY A 255 5.63 0.45 -15.90
N ILE A 256 6.70 0.69 -15.16
CA ILE A 256 7.51 -0.33 -14.51
C ILE A 256 7.89 0.15 -13.12
N SER A 257 7.83 -0.73 -12.14
CA SER A 257 8.27 -0.49 -10.78
C SER A 257 9.18 -1.63 -10.33
N LEU A 258 10.26 -1.28 -9.65
CA LEU A 258 11.23 -2.21 -9.08
C LEU A 258 11.32 -1.94 -7.59
N ARG A 259 11.05 -2.96 -6.78
CA ARG A 259 11.21 -2.93 -5.33
C ARG A 259 12.37 -3.83 -4.95
N TYR A 260 13.36 -3.28 -4.27
CA TYR A 260 14.52 -4.02 -3.82
C TYR A 260 14.69 -3.89 -2.30
N GLN A 261 14.69 -5.04 -1.62
CA GLN A 261 14.94 -5.15 -0.18
C GLN A 261 16.44 -5.25 0.05
N ILE A 262 17.09 -4.14 0.44
CA ILE A 262 18.53 -4.09 0.70
C ILE A 262 18.87 -4.91 1.94
N SER A 263 18.12 -4.64 3.02
CA SER A 263 18.20 -5.35 4.30
C SER A 263 16.77 -5.63 4.79
N ARG A 264 16.64 -6.26 5.94
CA ARG A 264 15.33 -6.50 6.57
C ARG A 264 14.59 -5.23 6.92
N LEU A 265 15.33 -4.15 7.13
CA LEU A 265 14.80 -2.85 7.56
C LEU A 265 14.88 -1.78 6.47
N ASP A 266 15.56 -2.07 5.36
CA ASP A 266 15.84 -1.10 4.30
C ASP A 266 15.29 -1.55 2.96
N GLN A 267 14.48 -0.70 2.36
CA GLN A 267 13.86 -0.94 1.06
C GLN A 267 14.07 0.25 0.13
N ILE A 268 14.33 -0.03 -1.14
CA ILE A 268 14.30 0.95 -2.23
C ILE A 268 13.19 0.57 -3.21
N THR A 269 12.42 1.56 -3.63
CA THR A 269 11.45 1.43 -4.71
C THR A 269 11.77 2.44 -5.79
N MET A 270 11.88 1.98 -7.02
CA MET A 270 12.09 2.78 -8.22
C MET A 270 10.88 2.61 -9.13
N GLU A 271 10.38 3.70 -9.68
CA GLU A 271 9.23 3.66 -10.59
C GLU A 271 9.50 4.54 -11.80
N HIS A 272 9.05 4.07 -12.93
CA HIS A 272 9.07 4.84 -14.16
C HIS A 272 7.82 4.55 -14.97
N TRP A 273 7.10 5.60 -15.39
CA TRP A 273 5.99 5.45 -16.31
C TRP A 273 5.92 6.57 -17.32
N ARG A 274 5.27 6.25 -18.43
CA ARG A 274 4.93 7.15 -19.50
C ARG A 274 3.41 7.19 -19.66
N ASP A 275 2.87 8.41 -19.68
CA ASP A 275 1.46 8.69 -19.84
C ASP A 275 1.23 9.46 -21.15
N ASN A 276 0.13 9.12 -21.84
CA ASN A 276 -0.41 9.91 -22.96
C ASN A 276 -1.73 10.52 -22.49
N TYR A 277 -1.79 11.84 -22.45
CA TYR A 277 -2.93 12.58 -21.91
C TYR A 277 -3.89 13.01 -23.01
N ARG A 278 -5.17 12.89 -22.74
CA ARG A 278 -6.24 13.37 -23.60
C ARG A 278 -7.46 13.79 -22.79
N LEU A 279 -8.32 14.60 -23.40
CA LEU A 279 -9.63 14.88 -22.85
C LEU A 279 -10.54 13.67 -23.00
N GLN A 280 -11.55 13.55 -22.14
CA GLN A 280 -12.60 12.53 -22.27
C GLN A 280 -13.39 12.68 -23.57
N THR A 281 -13.38 13.86 -24.20
CA THR A 281 -13.96 14.16 -25.52
C THR A 281 -13.09 13.69 -26.70
N GLY A 282 -11.82 13.32 -26.45
CA GLY A 282 -10.89 12.75 -27.44
C GLY A 282 -9.64 13.57 -27.75
N GLY A 283 -9.60 14.87 -27.41
CA GLY A 283 -8.49 15.76 -27.73
C GLY A 283 -7.18 15.40 -27.06
N ALA A 284 -6.11 15.25 -27.82
CA ALA A 284 -4.78 14.95 -27.30
C ALA A 284 -4.15 16.20 -26.66
N LEU A 285 -3.67 16.06 -25.43
CA LEU A 285 -3.12 17.16 -24.62
C LEU A 285 -1.59 17.10 -24.49
N GLY A 286 -1.00 15.95 -24.77
CA GLY A 286 0.45 15.78 -24.67
C GLY A 286 0.83 14.47 -24.03
N THR A 287 2.12 14.35 -23.69
CA THR A 287 2.68 13.17 -23.01
C THR A 287 3.37 13.57 -21.72
N GLY A 288 3.46 12.62 -20.79
CA GLY A 288 4.21 12.79 -19.55
C GLY A 288 5.14 11.61 -19.28
N ARG A 289 6.24 11.90 -18.61
CA ARG A 289 7.16 10.92 -18.05
C ARG A 289 7.32 11.20 -16.58
N HIS A 290 7.23 10.15 -15.80
CA HIS A 290 7.43 10.21 -14.36
C HIS A 290 8.50 9.20 -13.97
N SER A 291 9.42 9.63 -13.12
CA SER A 291 10.42 8.77 -12.49
C SER A 291 10.43 9.06 -11.01
N SER A 292 10.45 8.04 -10.18
CA SER A 292 10.55 8.19 -8.73
C SER A 292 11.54 7.22 -8.12
N LEU A 293 12.10 7.63 -7.00
CA LEU A 293 12.97 6.85 -6.13
C LEU A 293 12.49 7.08 -4.69
N THR A 294 12.17 6.01 -3.99
CA THR A 294 11.79 6.03 -2.59
C THR A 294 12.70 5.08 -1.81
N TYR A 295 13.28 5.56 -0.74
CA TYR A 295 14.00 4.77 0.25
C TYR A 295 13.20 4.79 1.55
N THR A 296 13.03 3.61 2.16
CA THR A 296 12.37 3.45 3.46
C THR A 296 13.28 2.66 4.40
N HIS A 297 13.46 3.18 5.60
CA HIS A 297 14.14 2.50 6.71
C HIS A 297 13.16 2.27 7.84
N THR A 298 12.95 1.03 8.24
CA THR A 298 12.13 0.65 9.39
C THR A 298 13.00 0.60 10.64
N TYR A 299 12.90 1.61 11.49
CA TYR A 299 13.61 1.65 12.75
C TYR A 299 12.99 0.70 13.79
N ARG A 300 11.65 0.61 13.79
CA ARG A 300 10.89 -0.25 14.71
C ARG A 300 9.72 -0.88 13.95
N VAL A 301 9.66 -2.21 13.96
CA VAL A 301 8.61 -3.00 13.27
C VAL A 301 7.36 -3.18 14.12
N GLU A 302 7.55 -3.33 15.44
CA GLU A 302 6.45 -3.54 16.39
C GLU A 302 5.61 -2.28 16.58
N ALA A 303 4.35 -2.48 16.97
CA ALA A 303 3.45 -1.36 17.27
C ALA A 303 3.84 -0.68 18.61
N PRO A 304 3.96 0.66 18.65
CA PRO A 304 3.93 1.56 17.51
C PRO A 304 5.19 1.42 16.64
N SER A 305 4.99 1.13 15.35
CA SER A 305 6.09 1.06 14.39
C SER A 305 6.69 2.45 14.14
N LEU A 306 7.93 2.49 13.66
CA LEU A 306 8.57 3.74 13.29
C LEU A 306 9.37 3.55 12.00
N GLU A 307 9.01 4.32 10.99
CA GLU A 307 9.61 4.27 9.67
C GLU A 307 10.09 5.66 9.24
N PHE A 308 11.25 5.71 8.60
CA PHE A 308 11.81 6.91 7.97
C PHE A 308 11.83 6.70 6.47
N GLY A 309 11.26 7.64 5.74
CA GLY A 309 11.24 7.66 4.28
C GLY A 309 11.99 8.85 3.72
N ALA A 310 12.69 8.63 2.61
CA ALA A 310 13.18 9.68 1.73
C ALA A 310 12.71 9.40 0.32
N PHE A 311 12.16 10.40 -0.36
CA PHE A 311 11.64 10.21 -1.70
C PHE A 311 12.03 11.35 -2.63
N TRP A 312 12.16 11.01 -3.89
CA TRP A 312 12.40 11.94 -4.98
C TRP A 312 11.57 11.51 -6.19
N SER A 313 11.00 12.48 -6.89
CA SER A 313 10.33 12.25 -8.15
C SER A 313 10.58 13.38 -9.13
N GLN A 314 10.58 13.03 -10.41
CA GLN A 314 10.69 13.94 -11.55
C GLN A 314 9.48 13.74 -12.46
N HIS A 315 8.85 14.85 -12.81
CA HIS A 315 7.71 14.92 -13.71
C HIS A 315 8.09 15.78 -14.91
N ALA A 316 8.05 15.22 -16.10
CA ALA A 316 8.36 15.89 -17.34
C ALA A 316 7.17 15.75 -18.30
N TYR A 317 6.67 16.87 -18.80
CA TYR A 317 5.50 16.93 -19.69
C TYR A 317 5.91 17.55 -21.02
N ASP A 318 5.51 16.90 -22.12
CA ASP A 318 5.53 17.45 -23.47
C ASP A 318 4.10 17.84 -23.80
N ARG A 319 3.83 19.14 -23.70
CA ARG A 319 2.49 19.72 -23.76
C ARG A 319 2.14 20.09 -25.19
N ARG A 320 0.90 19.86 -25.56
CA ARG A 320 0.33 20.33 -26.83
C ARG A 320 -0.41 21.65 -26.60
N ASP A 321 -0.35 22.55 -27.56
CA ASP A 321 -1.10 23.81 -27.47
C ASP A 321 -2.61 23.53 -27.49
N PRO A 322 -3.38 23.92 -26.46
CA PRO A 322 -4.82 23.77 -26.45
C PRO A 322 -5.54 24.55 -27.54
N GLY A 323 -4.91 25.56 -28.13
CA GLY A 323 -5.45 26.31 -29.28
C GLY A 323 -5.64 25.47 -30.54
N GLU A 324 -5.04 24.28 -30.61
CA GLU A 324 -5.22 23.31 -31.68
C GLU A 324 -6.42 22.36 -31.47
N LEU A 325 -7.19 22.53 -30.38
CA LEU A 325 -8.40 21.75 -30.15
C LEU A 325 -9.43 22.04 -31.23
N SER A 326 -10.04 21.01 -31.78
CA SER A 326 -11.00 21.09 -32.87
C SER A 326 -12.13 20.04 -32.73
N GLY A 327 -13.25 20.26 -33.42
CA GLY A 327 -14.36 19.31 -33.47
C GLY A 327 -15.05 19.12 -32.13
N SER A 328 -15.12 17.87 -31.64
CA SER A 328 -15.79 17.51 -30.39
C SER A 328 -15.13 18.15 -29.14
N ASP A 329 -13.86 18.54 -29.26
CA ASP A 329 -13.10 19.16 -28.15
C ASP A 329 -13.55 20.60 -27.91
N LEU A 330 -14.12 21.27 -28.91
CA LEU A 330 -14.77 22.57 -28.75
C LEU A 330 -15.98 22.51 -27.80
N ALA A 331 -16.64 21.36 -27.67
CA ALA A 331 -17.69 21.15 -26.67
C ALA A 331 -17.20 21.30 -25.23
N PHE A 332 -15.90 21.12 -25.00
CA PHE A 332 -15.29 21.37 -23.70
C PHE A 332 -15.28 22.84 -23.28
N THR A 333 -15.28 23.76 -24.23
CA THR A 333 -15.26 25.21 -23.98
C THR A 333 -16.48 25.69 -23.18
N GLN A 334 -17.61 24.98 -23.24
CA GLN A 334 -18.81 25.28 -22.43
C GLN A 334 -18.58 25.14 -20.92
N TYR A 335 -17.56 24.38 -20.51
CA TYR A 335 -17.19 24.18 -19.11
C TYR A 335 -16.14 25.17 -18.61
N LEU A 336 -15.55 25.97 -19.51
CA LEU A 336 -14.58 26.99 -19.13
C LEU A 336 -15.28 28.15 -18.43
N PRO A 337 -14.68 28.73 -17.38
CA PRO A 337 -15.19 29.95 -16.76
C PRO A 337 -15.27 31.08 -17.78
N PRO A 338 -16.29 31.96 -17.71
CA PRO A 338 -16.43 33.09 -18.63
C PRO A 338 -15.22 34.05 -18.65
N SER A 339 -14.41 34.03 -17.64
CA SER A 339 -13.18 34.83 -17.51
C SER A 339 -11.96 34.25 -18.24
N VAL A 340 -12.06 33.05 -18.81
CA VAL A 340 -10.98 32.39 -19.52
C VAL A 340 -11.13 32.58 -21.02
N ASP A 341 -10.56 33.63 -21.55
CA ASP A 341 -10.62 33.95 -23.00
C ASP A 341 -9.67 33.08 -23.83
N ARG A 342 -8.60 32.57 -23.22
CA ARG A 342 -7.63 31.66 -23.86
C ARG A 342 -7.10 30.63 -22.88
N VAL A 343 -7.03 29.41 -23.34
CA VAL A 343 -6.45 28.30 -22.60
C VAL A 343 -4.95 28.23 -22.92
N GLY A 344 -4.11 28.47 -21.93
CA GLY A 344 -2.65 28.37 -22.09
C GLY A 344 -2.17 26.91 -22.10
N ASP A 345 -0.92 26.69 -22.50
CA ASP A 345 -0.30 25.35 -22.56
C ASP A 345 -0.18 24.64 -21.19
N THR A 346 -0.20 25.40 -20.10
CA THR A 346 -0.16 24.89 -18.72
C THR A 346 -1.54 24.67 -18.11
N TYR A 347 -2.61 24.92 -18.85
CA TYR A 347 -3.97 24.81 -18.32
C TYR A 347 -4.36 23.37 -17.93
N PHE A 348 -4.00 22.41 -18.75
CA PHE A 348 -4.26 21.00 -18.51
C PHE A 348 -3.10 20.30 -17.81
N LEU A 349 -1.92 20.39 -18.39
CA LEU A 349 -0.71 19.73 -17.88
C LEU A 349 0.19 20.74 -17.15
N PRO A 350 0.70 20.43 -15.97
CA PRO A 350 1.59 21.33 -15.26
C PRO A 350 2.93 21.49 -15.98
N GLU A 351 3.71 22.47 -15.57
CA GLU A 351 5.11 22.57 -15.96
C GLU A 351 5.92 21.40 -15.41
N ASN A 352 7.08 21.17 -16.04
CA ASN A 352 8.04 20.18 -15.54
C ASN A 352 8.53 20.54 -14.14
N PHE A 353 8.60 19.57 -13.25
CA PHE A 353 9.04 19.79 -11.89
C PHE A 353 9.70 18.55 -11.30
N SER A 354 10.46 18.78 -10.24
CA SER A 354 10.94 17.75 -9.32
C SER A 354 10.30 17.93 -7.95
N PHE A 355 10.02 16.83 -7.28
CA PHE A 355 9.41 16.82 -5.96
C PHE A 355 10.17 15.82 -5.08
N TYR A 356 10.59 16.25 -3.90
CA TYR A 356 11.33 15.40 -2.98
C TYR A 356 10.99 15.73 -1.54
N GLY A 357 11.30 14.81 -0.63
CA GLY A 357 10.99 15.03 0.77
C GLY A 357 11.50 13.94 1.68
N LEU A 358 11.30 14.20 2.96
CA LEU A 358 11.56 13.28 4.06
C LEU A 358 10.25 13.04 4.81
N GLN A 359 10.03 11.81 5.23
CA GLN A 359 8.83 11.37 5.91
C GLN A 359 9.17 10.55 7.14
N ILE A 360 8.35 10.67 8.17
CA ILE A 360 8.31 9.77 9.32
C ILE A 360 6.88 9.22 9.39
N SER A 361 6.75 7.90 9.56
CA SER A 361 5.45 7.25 9.68
C SER A 361 5.42 6.24 10.81
N THR A 362 4.23 5.98 11.32
CA THR A 362 3.95 5.01 12.37
C THR A 362 2.66 4.27 12.08
N ASN A 363 2.68 2.95 12.25
CA ASN A 363 1.50 2.06 12.18
C ASN A 363 0.69 2.14 10.88
N THR A 364 1.25 2.66 9.79
CA THR A 364 0.52 2.88 8.52
C THR A 364 -0.02 1.59 7.91
N ARG A 365 0.54 0.43 8.25
CA ARG A 365 0.03 -0.88 7.83
C ARG A 365 -1.42 -1.12 8.27
N PHE A 366 -1.82 -0.65 9.46
CA PHE A 366 -3.16 -0.86 9.99
C PHE A 366 -4.28 -0.16 9.21
N GLU A 367 -3.94 0.75 8.32
CA GLU A 367 -4.91 1.31 7.39
C GLU A 367 -5.53 0.25 6.46
N ARG A 368 -4.80 -0.81 6.18
CA ARG A 368 -5.19 -1.87 5.23
C ARG A 368 -5.43 -3.20 5.92
N ASP A 369 -4.53 -3.54 6.85
CA ASP A 369 -4.51 -4.84 7.49
C ASP A 369 -5.52 -4.90 8.62
N TYR A 370 -6.21 -6.04 8.73
CA TYR A 370 -7.11 -6.29 9.85
C TYR A 370 -6.34 -6.24 11.18
N THR A 371 -6.91 -5.58 12.17
CA THR A 371 -6.42 -5.59 13.55
C THR A 371 -7.60 -5.58 14.52
N ARG A 372 -7.52 -6.39 15.57
CA ARG A 372 -8.60 -6.54 16.56
C ARG A 372 -8.82 -5.30 17.41
N THR A 373 -7.76 -4.56 17.67
CA THR A 373 -7.80 -3.36 18.51
C THR A 373 -7.65 -2.11 17.67
N LEU A 374 -8.33 -1.05 18.07
CA LEU A 374 -8.14 0.25 17.43
C LEU A 374 -6.71 0.74 17.64
N GLN A 375 -5.99 0.91 16.56
CA GLN A 375 -4.60 1.36 16.53
C GLN A 375 -4.51 2.75 15.89
N PRO A 376 -3.84 3.71 16.54
CA PRO A 376 -3.51 4.98 15.91
C PRO A 376 -2.43 4.77 14.85
N PHE A 377 -2.55 5.48 13.74
CA PHE A 377 -1.54 5.55 12.70
C PHE A 377 -1.31 6.99 12.28
N GLY A 378 -0.18 7.25 11.65
CA GLY A 378 0.07 8.58 11.12
C GLY A 378 1.39 8.72 10.40
N SER A 379 1.52 9.86 9.71
CA SER A 379 2.77 10.26 9.07
C SER A 379 2.89 11.78 9.02
N ILE A 380 4.13 12.24 9.03
CA ILE A 380 4.49 13.63 8.79
C ILE A 380 5.60 13.66 7.74
N ALA A 381 5.48 14.57 6.77
CA ALA A 381 6.53 14.78 5.79
C ALA A 381 6.85 16.27 5.61
N ARG A 382 8.12 16.54 5.35
CA ARG A 382 8.61 17.80 4.84
C ARG A 382 8.96 17.60 3.36
N THR A 383 8.42 18.47 2.51
CA THR A 383 8.52 18.33 1.06
C THR A 383 9.10 19.58 0.42
N TRP A 384 9.65 19.43 -0.78
CA TRP A 384 10.16 20.51 -1.62
C TRP A 384 9.74 20.25 -3.05
N HIS A 385 9.08 21.23 -3.62
CA HIS A 385 8.68 21.23 -5.02
C HIS A 385 9.53 22.27 -5.76
N SER A 386 10.17 21.90 -6.86
CA SER A 386 11.12 22.75 -7.57
C SER A 386 10.53 24.08 -8.07
N ARG A 387 9.21 24.15 -8.28
CA ARG A 387 8.50 25.35 -8.73
C ARG A 387 7.78 26.08 -7.60
N GLN A 388 7.25 25.34 -6.64
CA GLN A 388 6.36 25.90 -5.59
C GLN A 388 7.08 26.11 -4.25
N GLY A 389 8.32 25.61 -4.13
CA GLY A 389 9.10 25.72 -2.91
C GLY A 389 8.72 24.68 -1.84
N PRO A 390 8.95 25.02 -0.56
CA PRO A 390 8.78 24.08 0.53
C PRO A 390 7.31 23.82 0.85
N GLY A 391 7.01 22.56 1.16
CA GLY A 391 5.70 22.07 1.57
C GLY A 391 5.77 21.17 2.79
N TYR A 392 4.63 20.65 3.19
CA TYR A 392 4.50 19.65 4.25
C TYR A 392 3.25 18.80 4.04
N SER A 393 3.23 17.63 4.63
CA SER A 393 2.02 16.83 4.80
C SER A 393 1.96 16.23 6.19
N LEU A 394 0.75 16.12 6.72
CA LEU A 394 0.43 15.47 7.99
C LEU A 394 -0.75 14.53 7.75
N ARG A 395 -0.65 13.29 8.18
CA ARG A 395 -1.73 12.32 8.17
C ARG A 395 -1.86 11.69 9.54
N LEU A 396 -3.08 11.57 10.03
CA LEU A 396 -3.42 10.95 11.30
C LEU A 396 -4.67 10.10 11.13
N GLY A 397 -4.78 9.01 11.87
CA GLY A 397 -5.98 8.20 11.83
C GLY A 397 -6.03 7.14 12.92
N LEU A 398 -7.14 6.41 12.89
CA LEU A 398 -7.43 5.25 13.73
C LEU A 398 -7.94 4.12 12.85
N ALA A 399 -7.43 2.92 13.04
CA ALA A 399 -7.90 1.75 12.31
C ALA A 399 -7.98 0.54 13.24
N GLY A 400 -8.97 -0.32 13.01
CA GLY A 400 -9.14 -1.56 13.76
C GLY A 400 -10.58 -2.05 13.79
N SER A 401 -10.80 -3.17 14.45
CA SER A 401 -12.11 -3.76 14.61
C SER A 401 -12.90 -3.06 15.72
N VAL A 402 -14.21 -2.87 15.49
CA VAL A 402 -15.16 -2.32 16.45
C VAL A 402 -16.11 -3.40 16.96
N LEU A 403 -16.56 -4.31 16.08
CA LEU A 403 -17.55 -5.35 16.37
C LEU A 403 -16.98 -6.78 16.30
N GLY A 404 -15.65 -6.92 16.14
CA GLY A 404 -14.94 -8.19 16.10
C GLY A 404 -14.72 -8.76 14.70
N GLY A 405 -15.72 -8.82 13.83
CA GLY A 405 -15.60 -9.29 12.44
C GLY A 405 -15.66 -8.14 11.43
N ASP A 406 -15.04 -7.02 11.73
CA ASP A 406 -15.08 -5.81 10.92
C ASP A 406 -13.77 -5.05 10.99
N HIS A 407 -13.59 -4.08 10.11
CA HIS A 407 -12.46 -3.18 10.13
C HIS A 407 -12.91 -1.76 9.78
N LEU A 408 -12.74 -0.86 10.73
CA LEU A 408 -12.95 0.57 10.59
C LEU A 408 -11.62 1.26 10.34
N ASN A 409 -11.57 2.18 9.39
CA ASN A 409 -10.44 3.09 9.18
C ASN A 409 -10.99 4.52 9.08
N LEU A 410 -10.56 5.37 9.99
CA LEU A 410 -10.82 6.81 9.98
C LEU A 410 -9.50 7.56 9.82
N GLY A 411 -9.34 8.28 8.72
CA GLY A 411 -8.14 9.06 8.40
C GLY A 411 -8.45 10.54 8.20
N TRP A 412 -7.50 11.35 8.57
CA TRP A 412 -7.47 12.77 8.28
C TRP A 412 -6.10 13.17 7.77
N SER A 413 -6.06 13.99 6.71
CA SER A 413 -4.81 14.51 6.18
C SER A 413 -4.87 16.01 5.92
N LEU A 414 -3.71 16.65 6.03
CA LEU A 414 -3.47 18.06 5.77
C LEU A 414 -2.16 18.20 5.02
N GLY A 415 -2.14 18.98 3.92
CA GLY A 415 -0.93 19.20 3.15
C GLY A 415 -0.89 20.58 2.52
N LYS A 416 0.30 21.01 2.16
CA LYS A 416 0.57 22.24 1.39
C LYS A 416 1.77 22.01 0.47
N GLY A 417 1.72 22.54 -0.75
CA GLY A 417 2.81 22.41 -1.71
C GLY A 417 2.98 20.98 -2.21
N GLY A 418 1.89 20.31 -2.53
CA GLY A 418 1.85 18.99 -3.16
C GLY A 418 1.98 19.06 -4.66
N THR A 419 1.95 17.92 -5.32
CA THR A 419 2.07 17.80 -6.78
C THR A 419 0.83 18.31 -7.55
N LEU A 420 -0.35 18.30 -6.92
CA LEU A 420 -1.63 18.67 -7.53
C LEU A 420 -1.96 20.17 -7.43
N THR A 421 -1.61 20.79 -6.32
CA THR A 421 -1.97 22.18 -6.04
C THR A 421 -0.96 22.84 -5.10
N GLN A 422 -0.74 24.13 -5.30
CA GLN A 422 0.05 24.96 -4.38
C GLN A 422 -0.70 25.25 -3.07
N GLY A 423 -2.03 25.16 -3.11
CA GLY A 423 -2.90 25.48 -2.00
C GLY A 423 -2.86 24.46 -0.88
N LEU A 424 -3.64 24.76 0.15
CA LEU A 424 -3.87 23.83 1.24
C LEU A 424 -4.78 22.71 0.77
N THR A 425 -4.36 21.48 1.04
CA THR A 425 -5.15 20.26 0.83
C THR A 425 -5.62 19.72 2.16
N ARG A 426 -6.86 19.29 2.22
CA ARG A 426 -7.45 18.60 3.38
C ARG A 426 -8.23 17.41 2.90
N GLU A 427 -8.16 16.31 3.65
CA GLU A 427 -8.89 15.10 3.34
C GLU A 427 -9.37 14.44 4.61
N ILE A 428 -10.58 13.94 4.59
CA ILE A 428 -11.15 13.06 5.63
C ILE A 428 -11.62 11.81 4.92
N GLN A 429 -11.19 10.65 5.41
CA GLN A 429 -11.55 9.34 4.89
C GLN A 429 -12.18 8.51 5.98
N LEU A 430 -13.29 7.88 5.67
CA LEU A 430 -13.94 6.85 6.47
C LEU A 430 -14.09 5.61 5.59
N ARG A 431 -13.53 4.48 6.03
CA ARG A 431 -13.73 3.17 5.40
C ARG A 431 -14.20 2.18 6.44
N TYR A 432 -15.22 1.45 6.13
CA TYR A 432 -15.70 0.35 6.95
C TYR A 432 -15.81 -0.92 6.11
N ARG A 433 -15.35 -2.03 6.64
CA ARG A 433 -15.45 -3.36 6.02
C ARG A 433 -16.06 -4.32 7.04
N LYS A 434 -17.10 -5.04 6.65
CA LYS A 434 -17.66 -6.14 7.40
C LYS A 434 -17.26 -7.44 6.73
N HIS A 435 -16.62 -8.31 7.46
CA HIS A 435 -16.22 -9.64 7.02
C HIS A 435 -17.34 -10.66 7.27
N PHE A 436 -17.49 -11.63 6.37
CA PHE A 436 -18.51 -12.69 6.43
C PHE A 436 -18.08 -13.94 5.65
#